data_d91a92ad42d99f65968ceb7930d9bf61
#
_entry.id   d91a92ad42d99f65968ceb7930d9bf61
#
_cell.length_a   1.000
_cell.length_b   1.000
_cell.length_c   1.000
_cell.angle_alpha   90.00
_cell.angle_beta   90.00
_cell.angle_gamma   90.00
#
_symmetry.space_group_name_H-M   'P 1'
#
loop_
_entity.id
_entity.type
_entity.pdbx_description
1 polymer ?
#
loop_
_entity_poly.entity_id
_entity_poly.type
_entity_poly.pdbx_seq_one_letter_code
_entity_poly.pdbx_strand_id
1 'polypeptide(L)'
;MHHVAVEVGEILPVVKGNGYGFGRAALMSHAAQLAPHVAVGSVYELGDVPSSLTPFVLTPMGMAVEALPRADAVLTVTNQHDLAHLIRLASQHAVVVKIRSAMQRFGVEVSEAASLRRAAEDAGHRVVGWSVHPPLVGSDDDHADEVALLAASLASDLPIFASHIGAAANRLRARLQHRVVVRTGTSLWLGDKSMVTLQADVLAVRSLSAGSAAGYRGSRVDNESQLVMVGCGSSHGVTALDDGRSPFHFAQQRLSMLEAPHMHTTMLVTTNQPCPRVGDWVDVQQPMTRVTPDVTVWR
;
A
#
# COMPACT_ATOMS: atom_id res chain seq x y z
N MET A 1 6.56 10.58 -9.57
CA MET A 1 5.43 9.86 -10.22
C MET A 1 5.59 9.79 -11.74
N HIS A 2 5.53 10.89 -12.48
CA HIS A 2 5.65 10.87 -13.95
C HIS A 2 6.94 10.20 -14.45
N HIS A 3 8.07 10.41 -13.79
CA HIS A 3 9.35 9.78 -14.16
C HIS A 3 9.24 8.24 -14.13
N VAL A 4 8.70 7.68 -13.05
CA VAL A 4 8.49 6.23 -12.91
C VAL A 4 7.53 5.71 -13.99
N ALA A 5 6.44 6.42 -14.27
CA ALA A 5 5.49 6.01 -15.30
C ALA A 5 6.11 6.02 -16.69
N VAL A 6 6.95 7.01 -17.01
CA VAL A 6 7.66 7.09 -18.30
C VAL A 6 8.70 5.98 -18.44
N GLU A 7 9.46 5.71 -17.38
CA GLU A 7 10.50 4.68 -17.38
C GLU A 7 9.91 3.28 -17.52
N VAL A 8 8.83 3.00 -16.80
CA VAL A 8 8.19 1.69 -16.75
C VAL A 8 7.24 1.46 -17.93
N GLY A 9 6.76 2.52 -18.57
CA GLY A 9 5.82 2.46 -19.70
C GLY A 9 4.39 2.21 -19.23
N GLU A 10 3.69 1.24 -19.83
CA GLU A 10 2.28 1.01 -19.49
C GLU A 10 2.11 0.51 -18.05
N ILE A 11 1.36 1.27 -17.24
CA ILE A 11 1.16 1.02 -15.82
C ILE A 11 -0.31 0.87 -15.43
N LEU A 12 -0.53 0.16 -14.32
CA LEU A 12 -1.73 0.16 -13.53
C LEU A 12 -1.36 0.73 -12.15
N PRO A 13 -1.66 2.02 -11.88
CA PRO A 13 -1.38 2.63 -10.58
C PRO A 13 -2.12 1.89 -9.46
N VAL A 14 -1.43 1.62 -8.35
CA VAL A 14 -2.02 0.95 -7.18
C VAL A 14 -2.27 1.97 -6.09
N VAL A 15 -3.54 2.14 -5.70
CA VAL A 15 -3.99 3.00 -4.60
C VAL A 15 -4.81 2.16 -3.64
N LYS A 16 -4.21 1.69 -2.56
CA LYS A 16 -4.82 0.75 -1.61
C LYS A 16 -4.50 1.09 -0.16
N GLY A 17 -5.24 0.49 0.78
CA GLY A 17 -5.03 0.66 2.21
C GLY A 17 -5.16 2.12 2.63
N ASN A 18 -4.16 2.65 3.34
CA ASN A 18 -4.09 4.06 3.75
C ASN A 18 -3.68 5.03 2.62
N GLY A 19 -3.62 4.58 1.35
CA GLY A 19 -3.11 5.40 0.25
C GLY A 19 -1.62 5.72 0.40
N TYR A 20 -0.83 4.75 0.86
CA TYR A 20 0.63 4.93 1.08
C TYR A 20 0.98 6.09 2.02
N GLY A 21 0.06 6.44 2.93
CA GLY A 21 0.21 7.55 3.87
C GLY A 21 -0.28 8.90 3.36
N PHE A 22 -0.69 9.00 2.09
CA PHE A 22 -1.23 10.24 1.51
C PHE A 22 -2.77 10.30 1.52
N GLY A 23 -3.42 9.19 1.87
CA GLY A 23 -4.86 9.02 1.71
C GLY A 23 -5.27 8.60 0.29
N ARG A 24 -6.23 7.67 0.18
CA ARG A 24 -6.67 7.16 -1.14
C ARG A 24 -7.27 8.27 -2.02
N ALA A 25 -8.12 9.13 -1.45
CA ALA A 25 -8.77 10.20 -2.20
C ALA A 25 -7.76 11.15 -2.88
N ALA A 26 -6.69 11.52 -2.18
CA ALA A 26 -5.64 12.36 -2.74
C ALA A 26 -4.92 11.68 -3.91
N LEU A 27 -4.57 10.39 -3.76
CA LEU A 27 -3.87 9.66 -4.81
C LEU A 27 -4.75 9.31 -6.01
N MET A 28 -6.07 9.20 -5.87
CA MET A 28 -6.98 8.90 -7.00
C MET A 28 -6.93 9.98 -8.09
N SER A 29 -6.84 11.25 -7.71
CA SER A 29 -6.70 12.36 -8.68
C SER A 29 -5.40 12.28 -9.49
N HIS A 30 -4.31 11.85 -8.87
CA HIS A 30 -3.03 11.64 -9.54
C HIS A 30 -3.04 10.35 -10.38
N ALA A 31 -3.65 9.28 -9.89
CA ALA A 31 -3.80 8.03 -10.65
C ALA A 31 -4.59 8.25 -11.96
N ALA A 32 -5.64 9.07 -11.93
CA ALA A 32 -6.44 9.42 -13.10
C ALA A 32 -5.66 10.13 -14.22
N GLN A 33 -4.56 10.82 -13.88
CA GLN A 33 -3.68 11.46 -14.86
C GLN A 33 -2.70 10.44 -15.51
N LEU A 34 -2.53 9.26 -14.91
CA LEU A 34 -1.56 8.26 -15.34
C LEU A 34 -2.19 7.12 -16.14
N ALA A 35 -3.44 6.74 -15.80
CA ALA A 35 -4.13 5.63 -16.46
C ALA A 35 -5.64 5.70 -16.26
N PRO A 36 -6.46 5.11 -17.15
CA PRO A 36 -7.91 5.04 -16.99
C PRO A 36 -8.37 4.01 -15.95
N HIS A 37 -7.45 3.17 -15.47
CA HIS A 37 -7.69 2.14 -14.47
C HIS A 37 -6.84 2.41 -13.23
N VAL A 38 -7.37 2.04 -12.06
CA VAL A 38 -6.64 2.09 -10.79
C VAL A 38 -6.82 0.80 -10.02
N ALA A 39 -5.72 0.24 -9.48
CA ALA A 39 -5.81 -0.95 -8.65
C ALA A 39 -6.03 -0.58 -7.18
N VAL A 40 -7.04 -1.21 -6.58
CA VAL A 40 -7.35 -1.13 -5.14
C VAL A 40 -7.09 -2.46 -4.46
N GLY A 41 -6.93 -2.47 -3.14
CA GLY A 41 -6.59 -3.67 -2.38
C GLY A 41 -7.74 -4.67 -2.35
N SER A 42 -8.94 -4.22 -2.00
CA SER A 42 -10.11 -5.06 -1.81
C SER A 42 -11.40 -4.42 -2.33
N VAL A 43 -12.48 -5.19 -2.40
CA VAL A 43 -13.80 -4.70 -2.79
C VAL A 43 -14.36 -3.61 -1.87
N TYR A 44 -13.90 -3.57 -0.63
CA TYR A 44 -14.32 -2.55 0.36
C TYR A 44 -13.74 -1.16 0.07
N GLU A 45 -12.76 -1.07 -0.82
CA GLU A 45 -12.16 0.19 -1.27
C GLU A 45 -12.80 0.76 -2.55
N LEU A 46 -13.76 0.03 -3.14
CA LEU A 46 -14.42 0.43 -4.39
C LEU A 46 -15.17 1.76 -4.30
N GLY A 47 -15.71 2.08 -3.12
CA GLY A 47 -16.43 3.33 -2.86
C GLY A 47 -15.56 4.59 -2.97
N ASP A 48 -14.24 4.45 -2.80
CA ASP A 48 -13.30 5.57 -2.88
C ASP A 48 -12.82 5.86 -4.32
N VAL A 49 -13.14 4.98 -5.27
CA VAL A 49 -12.71 5.12 -6.67
C VAL A 49 -13.66 6.05 -7.41
N PRO A 50 -13.21 7.19 -7.97
CA PRO A 50 -14.03 8.08 -8.77
C PRO A 50 -14.64 7.36 -9.98
N SER A 51 -15.81 7.81 -10.45
CA SER A 51 -16.48 7.24 -11.62
C SER A 51 -15.69 7.37 -12.93
N SER A 52 -14.72 8.29 -12.98
CA SER A 52 -13.79 8.46 -14.11
C SER A 52 -12.72 7.39 -14.21
N LEU A 53 -12.55 6.54 -13.18
CA LEU A 53 -11.58 5.47 -13.14
C LEU A 53 -12.28 4.11 -13.05
N THR A 54 -11.80 3.14 -13.82
CA THR A 54 -12.21 1.73 -13.67
C THR A 54 -11.39 1.07 -12.57
N PRO A 55 -12.04 0.56 -11.49
CA PRO A 55 -11.33 -0.10 -10.42
C PRO A 55 -10.89 -1.52 -10.79
N PHE A 56 -9.68 -1.88 -10.34
CA PHE A 56 -9.10 -3.20 -10.49
C PHE A 56 -8.79 -3.75 -9.08
N VAL A 57 -9.52 -4.75 -8.63
CA VAL A 57 -9.40 -5.31 -7.28
C VAL A 57 -8.29 -6.35 -7.22
N LEU A 58 -7.30 -6.17 -6.34
CA LEU A 58 -6.09 -6.99 -6.29
C LEU A 58 -6.23 -8.28 -5.48
N THR A 59 -7.12 -8.31 -4.47
CA THR A 59 -7.34 -9.49 -3.65
C THR A 59 -8.59 -10.22 -4.10
N PRO A 60 -8.65 -11.55 -3.99
CA PRO A 60 -9.88 -12.27 -4.20
C PRO A 60 -10.95 -11.80 -3.21
N MET A 61 -12.20 -11.91 -3.62
CA MET A 61 -13.33 -11.45 -2.83
C MET A 61 -13.65 -12.45 -1.71
N GLY A 62 -13.82 -11.91 -0.50
CA GLY A 62 -14.22 -12.72 0.66
C GLY A 62 -15.69 -13.13 0.61
N MET A 63 -16.03 -14.28 1.22
CA MET A 63 -17.38 -14.87 1.22
C MET A 63 -18.46 -14.00 1.89
N ALA A 64 -18.06 -13.07 2.76
CA ALA A 64 -18.98 -12.14 3.43
C ALA A 64 -19.48 -10.99 2.52
N VAL A 65 -18.98 -10.90 1.29
CA VAL A 65 -19.45 -9.90 0.33
C VAL A 65 -20.74 -10.39 -0.31
N GLU A 66 -21.84 -9.68 -0.08
CA GLU A 66 -23.18 -10.00 -0.59
C GLU A 66 -23.57 -9.17 -1.81
N ALA A 67 -22.92 -8.04 -2.02
CA ALA A 67 -23.14 -7.16 -3.16
C ALA A 67 -21.87 -6.37 -3.52
N LEU A 68 -21.77 -5.95 -4.77
CA LEU A 68 -20.66 -5.18 -5.30
C LEU A 68 -21.13 -3.77 -5.70
N PRO A 69 -20.53 -2.71 -5.17
CA PRO A 69 -21.02 -1.34 -5.39
C PRO A 69 -20.68 -0.77 -6.78
N ARG A 70 -19.79 -1.44 -7.55
CA ARG A 70 -19.28 -0.96 -8.85
C ARG A 70 -19.34 -2.09 -9.88
N ALA A 71 -20.27 -1.99 -10.82
CA ALA A 71 -20.45 -2.97 -11.90
C ALA A 71 -19.29 -3.00 -12.92
N ASP A 72 -18.54 -1.91 -13.04
CA ASP A 72 -17.40 -1.77 -13.94
C ASP A 72 -16.07 -2.29 -13.32
N ALA A 73 -16.09 -2.77 -12.08
CA ALA A 73 -14.89 -3.27 -11.42
C ALA A 73 -14.35 -4.54 -12.10
N VAL A 74 -13.03 -4.62 -12.23
CA VAL A 74 -12.30 -5.84 -12.58
C VAL A 74 -11.96 -6.58 -11.29
N LEU A 75 -12.43 -7.84 -11.15
CA LEU A 75 -12.26 -8.64 -9.95
C LEU A 75 -11.19 -9.72 -10.14
N THR A 76 -10.42 -10.01 -9.10
CA THR A 76 -9.41 -11.07 -9.12
C THR A 76 -10.04 -12.42 -8.77
N VAL A 77 -9.83 -13.39 -9.65
CA VAL A 77 -10.21 -14.80 -9.45
C VAL A 77 -8.94 -15.64 -9.32
N THR A 78 -8.88 -16.47 -8.28
CA THR A 78 -7.68 -17.26 -7.95
C THR A 78 -7.94 -18.77 -7.99
N ASN A 79 -9.21 -19.19 -8.05
CA ASN A 79 -9.63 -20.58 -8.05
C ASN A 79 -11.13 -20.70 -8.42
N GLN A 80 -11.63 -21.92 -8.53
CA GLN A 80 -13.04 -22.21 -8.83
C GLN A 80 -14.01 -21.75 -7.74
N HIS A 81 -13.57 -21.66 -6.50
CA HIS A 81 -14.41 -21.21 -5.38
C HIS A 81 -14.73 -19.71 -5.48
N ASP A 82 -13.73 -18.88 -5.85
CA ASP A 82 -13.94 -17.45 -6.11
C ASP A 82 -14.94 -17.24 -7.25
N LEU A 83 -14.79 -18.02 -8.33
CA LEU A 83 -15.70 -17.97 -9.47
C LEU A 83 -17.13 -18.37 -9.08
N ALA A 84 -17.29 -19.46 -8.33
CA ALA A 84 -18.59 -19.89 -7.83
C ALA A 84 -19.27 -18.83 -6.95
N HIS A 85 -18.50 -18.05 -6.20
CA HIS A 85 -19.02 -16.93 -5.42
C HIS A 85 -19.54 -15.80 -6.34
N LEU A 86 -18.80 -15.42 -7.36
CA LEU A 86 -19.26 -14.42 -8.34
C LEU A 86 -20.56 -14.84 -9.04
N ILE A 87 -20.65 -16.12 -9.40
CA ILE A 87 -21.89 -16.69 -10.01
C ILE A 87 -23.08 -16.58 -9.05
N ARG A 88 -22.90 -16.90 -7.76
CA ARG A 88 -23.96 -16.75 -6.73
C ARG A 88 -24.45 -15.32 -6.57
N LEU A 89 -23.56 -14.34 -6.73
CA LEU A 89 -23.92 -12.92 -6.70
C LEU A 89 -24.61 -12.43 -7.97
N ALA A 90 -24.86 -13.31 -8.94
CA ALA A 90 -25.36 -12.95 -10.28
C ALA A 90 -24.57 -11.81 -10.93
N SER A 91 -23.27 -11.77 -10.68
CA SER A 91 -22.38 -10.71 -11.09
C SER A 91 -21.87 -10.95 -12.51
N GLN A 92 -21.84 -9.91 -13.33
CA GLN A 92 -21.30 -9.94 -14.70
C GLN A 92 -20.00 -9.14 -14.83
N HIS A 93 -19.24 -9.03 -13.76
CA HIS A 93 -17.99 -8.27 -13.74
C HIS A 93 -16.93 -8.85 -14.67
N ALA A 94 -16.10 -7.99 -15.19
CA ALA A 94 -14.84 -8.42 -15.78
C ALA A 94 -13.94 -9.05 -14.70
N VAL A 95 -13.16 -10.06 -15.07
CA VAL A 95 -12.28 -10.76 -14.14
C VAL A 95 -10.86 -10.83 -14.68
N VAL A 96 -9.89 -10.86 -13.77
CA VAL A 96 -8.51 -11.20 -14.04
C VAL A 96 -8.17 -12.51 -13.34
N VAL A 97 -7.59 -13.44 -14.07
CA VAL A 97 -7.12 -14.71 -13.48
C VAL A 97 -5.74 -14.53 -12.89
N LYS A 98 -5.63 -14.78 -11.60
CA LYS A 98 -4.36 -14.66 -10.89
C LYS A 98 -3.61 -15.98 -10.91
N ILE A 99 -2.35 -15.89 -11.34
CA ILE A 99 -1.42 -17.01 -11.41
C ILE A 99 -0.58 -17.04 -10.14
N ARG A 100 -0.37 -18.22 -9.58
CA ARG A 100 0.50 -18.40 -8.42
C ARG A 100 1.96 -18.17 -8.82
N SER A 101 2.61 -17.28 -8.12
CA SER A 101 4.03 -16.97 -8.21
C SER A 101 4.81 -17.64 -7.09
N ALA A 102 6.13 -17.50 -7.10
CA ALA A 102 7.01 -17.93 -6.00
C ALA A 102 6.61 -17.36 -4.63
N MET A 103 5.83 -16.28 -4.60
CA MET A 103 5.25 -15.72 -3.36
C MET A 103 4.26 -16.66 -2.65
N GLN A 104 3.66 -17.66 -3.34
CA GLN A 104 2.75 -18.67 -2.79
C GLN A 104 1.53 -18.14 -2.03
N ARG A 105 1.07 -16.91 -2.31
CA ARG A 105 -0.02 -16.28 -1.55
C ARG A 105 -1.39 -16.57 -2.11
N PHE A 106 -1.64 -16.18 -3.36
CA PHE A 106 -2.90 -16.36 -4.09
C PHE A 106 -2.61 -16.74 -5.53
N GLY A 107 -3.54 -17.41 -6.15
CA GLY A 107 -3.49 -17.72 -7.57
C GLY A 107 -3.61 -19.22 -7.83
N VAL A 108 -4.07 -19.51 -9.03
CA VAL A 108 -4.15 -20.86 -9.57
C VAL A 108 -2.77 -21.28 -10.09
N GLU A 109 -2.48 -22.56 -10.09
CA GLU A 109 -1.29 -23.09 -10.78
C GLU A 109 -1.37 -22.75 -12.27
N VAL A 110 -0.22 -22.50 -12.89
CA VAL A 110 -0.18 -22.11 -14.30
C VAL A 110 -0.80 -23.17 -15.20
N SER A 111 -0.68 -24.44 -14.86
CA SER A 111 -1.31 -25.57 -15.56
C SER A 111 -2.83 -25.57 -15.54
N GLU A 112 -3.44 -24.93 -14.52
CA GLU A 112 -4.89 -24.85 -14.33
C GLU A 112 -5.47 -23.53 -14.88
N ALA A 113 -4.61 -22.57 -15.25
CA ALA A 113 -5.00 -21.23 -15.67
C ALA A 113 -6.00 -21.22 -16.83
N ALA A 114 -5.72 -22.03 -17.87
CA ALA A 114 -6.58 -22.14 -19.05
C ALA A 114 -7.97 -22.73 -18.71
N SER A 115 -8.04 -23.64 -17.76
CA SER A 115 -9.30 -24.23 -17.29
C SER A 115 -10.13 -23.21 -16.50
N LEU A 116 -9.49 -22.46 -15.59
CA LEU A 116 -10.19 -21.42 -14.81
C LEU A 116 -10.67 -20.28 -15.71
N ARG A 117 -9.85 -19.87 -16.71
CA ARG A 117 -10.26 -18.89 -17.74
C ARG A 117 -11.54 -19.35 -18.46
N ARG A 118 -11.54 -20.56 -19.02
CA ARG A 118 -12.71 -21.09 -19.72
C ARG A 118 -13.96 -21.15 -18.83
N ALA A 119 -13.80 -21.62 -17.60
CA ALA A 119 -14.91 -21.68 -16.66
C ALA A 119 -15.49 -20.27 -16.35
N ALA A 120 -14.64 -19.23 -16.29
CA ALA A 120 -15.08 -17.85 -16.11
C ALA A 120 -15.83 -17.32 -17.35
N GLU A 121 -15.31 -17.60 -18.55
CA GLU A 121 -15.93 -17.22 -19.82
C GLU A 121 -17.26 -17.94 -20.03
N ASP A 122 -17.36 -19.25 -19.74
CA ASP A 122 -18.59 -20.05 -19.80
C ASP A 122 -19.65 -19.55 -18.80
N ALA A 123 -19.22 -18.99 -17.66
CA ALA A 123 -20.10 -18.35 -16.69
C ALA A 123 -20.52 -16.91 -17.08
N GLY A 124 -20.10 -16.41 -18.23
CA GLY A 124 -20.46 -15.09 -18.76
C GLY A 124 -19.54 -13.95 -18.30
N HIS A 125 -18.43 -14.24 -17.63
CA HIS A 125 -17.46 -13.23 -17.24
C HIS A 125 -16.48 -12.93 -18.38
N ARG A 126 -16.19 -11.65 -18.60
CA ARG A 126 -15.13 -11.26 -19.52
C ARG A 126 -13.77 -11.36 -18.80
N VAL A 127 -12.92 -12.28 -19.23
CA VAL A 127 -11.54 -12.38 -18.71
C VAL A 127 -10.67 -11.31 -19.39
N VAL A 128 -10.06 -10.43 -18.62
CA VAL A 128 -9.31 -9.26 -19.11
C VAL A 128 -7.80 -9.41 -19.03
N GLY A 129 -7.30 -10.49 -18.46
CA GLY A 129 -5.86 -10.72 -18.38
C GLY A 129 -5.44 -11.75 -17.34
N TRP A 130 -4.13 -11.92 -17.28
CA TRP A 130 -3.42 -12.71 -16.29
C TRP A 130 -2.75 -11.82 -15.27
N SER A 131 -2.75 -12.17 -14.00
CA SER A 131 -2.15 -11.36 -12.94
C SER A 131 -1.09 -12.15 -12.22
N VAL A 132 0.16 -11.64 -12.20
CA VAL A 132 1.31 -12.26 -11.51
C VAL A 132 1.86 -11.27 -10.47
N HIS A 133 2.20 -11.76 -9.29
CA HIS A 133 2.76 -10.94 -8.22
C HIS A 133 3.96 -11.63 -7.59
N PRO A 134 5.17 -11.42 -8.11
CA PRO A 134 6.41 -11.91 -7.53
C PRO A 134 6.62 -11.43 -6.09
N PRO A 135 7.47 -12.10 -5.29
CA PRO A 135 7.82 -11.66 -3.93
C PRO A 135 8.57 -10.32 -3.95
N LEU A 136 8.85 -9.75 -2.78
CA LEU A 136 9.72 -8.56 -2.66
C LEU A 136 11.21 -8.91 -2.70
N VAL A 137 11.55 -10.14 -2.36
CA VAL A 137 12.93 -10.64 -2.39
C VAL A 137 13.30 -10.98 -3.81
N GLY A 138 14.47 -10.56 -4.26
CA GLY A 138 14.96 -10.70 -5.63
C GLY A 138 15.10 -9.35 -6.34
N SER A 139 15.65 -9.38 -7.52
CA SER A 139 15.77 -8.20 -8.40
C SER A 139 14.58 -8.09 -9.36
N ASP A 140 14.39 -6.92 -9.95
CA ASP A 140 13.41 -6.73 -11.02
C ASP A 140 13.64 -7.71 -12.19
N ASP A 141 14.89 -8.09 -12.42
CA ASP A 141 15.28 -9.05 -13.46
C ASP A 141 14.85 -10.47 -13.10
N ASP A 142 15.06 -10.93 -11.86
CA ASP A 142 14.60 -12.24 -11.40
C ASP A 142 13.07 -12.35 -11.49
N HIS A 143 12.37 -11.27 -11.12
CA HIS A 143 10.91 -11.22 -11.19
C HIS A 143 10.40 -11.21 -12.64
N ALA A 144 11.09 -10.52 -13.55
CA ALA A 144 10.75 -10.53 -14.96
C ALA A 144 10.98 -11.93 -15.58
N ASP A 145 12.02 -12.64 -15.15
CA ASP A 145 12.29 -14.02 -15.59
C ASP A 145 11.23 -14.98 -15.07
N GLU A 146 10.78 -14.84 -13.82
CA GLU A 146 9.65 -15.62 -13.30
C GLU A 146 8.37 -15.36 -14.10
N VAL A 147 8.05 -14.08 -14.37
CA VAL A 147 6.88 -13.72 -15.18
C VAL A 147 6.99 -14.29 -16.59
N ALA A 148 8.16 -14.26 -17.22
CA ALA A 148 8.37 -14.84 -18.54
C ALA A 148 8.18 -16.35 -18.56
N LEU A 149 8.66 -17.05 -17.53
CA LEU A 149 8.49 -18.50 -17.38
C LEU A 149 7.01 -18.87 -17.26
N LEU A 150 6.27 -18.18 -16.41
CA LEU A 150 4.82 -18.41 -16.26
C LEU A 150 4.07 -18.08 -17.55
N ALA A 151 4.41 -16.98 -18.21
CA ALA A 151 3.80 -16.52 -19.45
C ALA A 151 3.92 -17.53 -20.59
N ALA A 152 4.98 -18.33 -20.63
CA ALA A 152 5.20 -19.32 -21.68
C ALA A 152 4.07 -20.37 -21.78
N SER A 153 3.30 -20.58 -20.70
CA SER A 153 2.18 -21.52 -20.64
C SER A 153 0.82 -20.82 -20.71
N LEU A 154 0.78 -19.49 -20.81
CA LEU A 154 -0.44 -18.70 -20.86
C LEU A 154 -0.78 -18.28 -22.30
N ALA A 155 -2.06 -18.16 -22.62
CA ALA A 155 -2.50 -17.66 -23.91
C ALA A 155 -2.14 -16.17 -24.07
N SER A 156 -1.50 -15.82 -25.18
CA SER A 156 -0.93 -14.48 -25.43
C SER A 156 -1.93 -13.44 -25.93
N ASP A 157 -3.20 -13.83 -26.16
CA ASP A 157 -4.30 -12.93 -26.51
C ASP A 157 -4.72 -12.00 -25.37
N LEU A 158 -4.30 -12.30 -24.13
CA LEU A 158 -4.59 -11.52 -22.94
C LEU A 158 -3.33 -10.85 -22.38
N PRO A 159 -3.45 -9.62 -21.83
CA PRO A 159 -2.35 -8.94 -21.15
C PRO A 159 -1.93 -9.63 -19.86
N ILE A 160 -0.67 -9.41 -19.46
CA ILE A 160 -0.15 -9.79 -18.16
C ILE A 160 -0.03 -8.54 -17.27
N PHE A 161 -0.69 -8.55 -16.12
CA PHE A 161 -0.55 -7.56 -15.08
C PHE A 161 0.49 -8.03 -14.06
N ALA A 162 1.70 -7.52 -14.12
CA ALA A 162 2.81 -7.92 -13.25
C ALA A 162 3.21 -6.83 -12.26
N SER A 163 3.78 -7.20 -11.12
CA SER A 163 4.35 -6.29 -10.11
C SER A 163 5.83 -6.59 -9.93
N HIS A 164 6.57 -5.65 -9.34
CA HIS A 164 7.98 -5.79 -8.95
C HIS A 164 8.94 -6.10 -10.12
N ILE A 165 8.60 -5.64 -11.32
CA ILE A 165 9.43 -5.80 -12.52
C ILE A 165 9.96 -4.45 -13.05
N GLY A 166 9.82 -3.36 -12.31
CA GLY A 166 10.08 -1.96 -12.65
C GLY A 166 11.08 -1.74 -13.78
N ALA A 167 12.37 -1.70 -13.49
CA ALA A 167 13.44 -1.47 -14.49
C ALA A 167 13.51 -2.56 -15.57
N ALA A 168 13.08 -3.79 -15.29
CA ALA A 168 13.08 -4.90 -16.25
C ALA A 168 11.85 -4.96 -17.17
N ALA A 169 10.85 -4.08 -16.97
CA ALA A 169 9.57 -4.13 -17.70
C ALA A 169 9.74 -4.05 -19.21
N ASN A 170 10.60 -3.16 -19.71
CA ASN A 170 10.82 -3.01 -21.14
C ASN A 170 11.54 -4.23 -21.74
N ARG A 171 12.49 -4.83 -21.01
CA ARG A 171 13.15 -6.09 -21.41
C ARG A 171 12.14 -7.24 -21.46
N LEU A 172 11.24 -7.33 -20.48
CA LEU A 172 10.19 -8.35 -20.46
C LEU A 172 9.24 -8.19 -21.65
N ARG A 173 8.81 -6.97 -21.98
CA ARG A 173 7.97 -6.69 -23.16
C ARG A 173 8.61 -7.13 -24.47
N ALA A 174 9.91 -6.95 -24.59
CA ALA A 174 10.65 -7.37 -25.79
C ALA A 174 10.75 -8.90 -25.95
N ARG A 175 10.58 -9.65 -24.85
CA ARG A 175 10.66 -11.13 -24.81
C ARG A 175 9.31 -11.82 -24.99
N LEU A 176 8.22 -11.15 -24.64
CA LEU A 176 6.90 -11.74 -24.61
C LEU A 176 6.04 -11.27 -25.79
N GLN A 177 5.15 -12.15 -26.25
CA GLN A 177 4.05 -11.76 -27.16
C GLN A 177 2.88 -11.10 -26.44
N HIS A 178 2.83 -11.23 -25.13
CA HIS A 178 1.81 -10.61 -24.29
C HIS A 178 2.04 -9.10 -24.16
N ARG A 179 0.95 -8.34 -24.14
CA ARG A 179 0.97 -6.98 -23.61
C ARG A 179 1.27 -7.04 -22.11
N VAL A 180 2.27 -6.31 -21.63
CA VAL A 180 2.66 -6.29 -20.22
C VAL A 180 2.30 -4.96 -19.59
N VAL A 181 1.44 -4.99 -18.58
CA VAL A 181 1.01 -3.85 -17.76
C VAL A 181 1.63 -3.97 -16.38
N VAL A 182 2.39 -2.96 -15.97
CA VAL A 182 3.08 -2.98 -14.67
C VAL A 182 2.20 -2.40 -13.57
N ARG A 183 1.88 -3.21 -12.57
CA ARG A 183 1.20 -2.73 -11.37
C ARG A 183 2.21 -2.12 -10.41
N THR A 184 2.12 -0.83 -10.19
CA THR A 184 3.08 -0.08 -9.38
C THR A 184 2.37 0.74 -8.29
N GLY A 185 2.88 0.67 -7.07
CA GLY A 185 2.37 1.38 -5.91
C GLY A 185 3.49 2.06 -5.13
N THR A 186 4.24 1.33 -4.31
CA THR A 186 5.29 1.91 -3.45
C THR A 186 6.33 2.70 -4.27
N SER A 187 6.84 2.15 -5.36
CA SER A 187 7.80 2.83 -6.24
C SER A 187 7.19 4.05 -6.93
N LEU A 188 5.89 4.02 -7.24
CA LEU A 188 5.20 5.16 -7.86
C LEU A 188 5.00 6.33 -6.89
N TRP A 189 4.56 6.04 -5.66
CA TRP A 189 4.15 7.06 -4.70
C TRP A 189 5.27 7.46 -3.73
N LEU A 190 6.19 6.54 -3.42
CA LEU A 190 7.27 6.69 -2.45
C LEU A 190 8.66 6.40 -3.08
N GLY A 191 8.79 6.52 -4.39
CA GLY A 191 10.05 6.22 -5.10
C GLY A 191 11.19 7.13 -4.67
N ASP A 192 10.91 8.40 -4.42
CA ASP A 192 11.86 9.34 -3.84
C ASP A 192 11.44 9.70 -2.40
N LYS A 193 12.03 9.02 -1.44
CA LYS A 193 11.72 9.23 -0.01
C LYS A 193 12.24 10.57 0.52
N SER A 194 13.19 11.21 -0.14
CA SER A 194 13.70 12.53 0.26
C SER A 194 12.65 13.63 0.07
N MET A 195 11.66 13.38 -0.79
CA MET A 195 10.55 14.29 -1.05
C MET A 195 9.40 14.13 -0.05
N VAL A 196 9.51 13.21 0.92
CA VAL A 196 8.42 12.90 1.85
C VAL A 196 8.88 13.17 3.28
N THR A 197 8.17 14.03 3.98
CA THR A 197 8.38 14.33 5.40
C THR A 197 7.13 13.94 6.19
N LEU A 198 7.29 13.18 7.27
CA LEU A 198 6.24 12.86 8.22
C LEU A 198 6.56 13.53 9.55
N GLN A 199 5.65 14.36 10.03
CA GLN A 199 5.86 15.18 11.23
C GLN A 199 4.61 15.20 12.10
N ALA A 200 4.81 15.48 13.40
CA ALA A 200 3.75 15.74 14.35
C ALA A 200 3.98 17.10 15.02
N ASP A 201 2.92 17.85 15.26
CA ASP A 201 2.97 19.13 15.95
C ASP A 201 3.18 18.97 17.46
N VAL A 202 3.87 19.91 18.07
CA VAL A 202 4.10 19.98 19.50
C VAL A 202 2.93 20.74 20.15
N LEU A 203 2.11 20.03 20.93
CA LEU A 203 0.91 20.56 21.56
C LEU A 203 1.19 21.20 22.92
N ALA A 204 2.13 20.63 23.69
CA ALA A 204 2.51 21.16 25.01
C ALA A 204 3.93 20.74 25.38
N VAL A 205 4.57 21.59 26.19
CA VAL A 205 5.86 21.31 26.80
C VAL A 205 5.82 21.68 28.29
N ARG A 206 6.35 20.80 29.16
CA ARG A 206 6.40 21.00 30.62
C ARG A 206 7.69 20.47 31.19
N SER A 207 8.21 21.13 32.21
CA SER A 207 9.31 20.61 33.00
C SER A 207 8.82 19.51 33.93
N LEU A 208 9.58 18.43 34.04
CA LEU A 208 9.41 17.36 35.02
C LEU A 208 10.64 17.31 35.93
N SER A 209 10.40 17.33 37.23
CA SER A 209 11.48 17.12 38.21
C SER A 209 11.89 15.65 38.29
N ALA A 210 13.15 15.38 38.62
CA ALA A 210 13.63 14.04 38.91
C ALA A 210 12.76 13.33 39.93
N GLY A 211 12.43 12.06 39.70
CA GLY A 211 11.55 11.24 40.56
C GLY A 211 10.05 11.50 40.37
N SER A 212 9.63 12.52 39.59
CA SER A 212 8.22 12.73 39.30
C SER A 212 7.65 11.64 38.41
N ALA A 213 6.31 11.45 38.48
CA ALA A 213 5.60 10.50 37.63
C ALA A 213 4.70 11.25 36.63
N ALA A 214 4.61 10.72 35.42
CA ALA A 214 3.74 11.23 34.37
C ALA A 214 3.16 10.09 33.50
N GLY A 215 2.14 10.40 32.70
CA GLY A 215 1.46 9.45 31.83
C GLY A 215 0.41 8.58 32.54
N TYR A 216 -0.31 7.77 31.76
CA TYR A 216 -1.36 6.88 32.27
C TYR A 216 -0.81 5.78 33.19
N ARG A 217 0.43 5.39 32.98
CA ARG A 217 1.09 4.32 33.76
C ARG A 217 1.85 4.86 34.94
N GLY A 218 1.84 6.20 35.16
CA GLY A 218 2.64 6.84 36.21
C GLY A 218 4.13 6.59 36.06
N SER A 219 4.62 6.59 34.81
CA SER A 219 6.02 6.38 34.48
C SER A 219 6.88 7.43 35.18
N ARG A 220 7.93 6.99 35.90
CA ARG A 220 8.84 7.89 36.60
C ARG A 220 9.96 8.36 35.70
N VAL A 221 10.40 9.60 35.88
CA VAL A 221 11.58 10.14 35.21
C VAL A 221 12.73 10.20 36.22
N ASP A 222 13.88 9.70 35.82
CA ASP A 222 15.05 9.62 36.72
C ASP A 222 15.77 10.97 36.89
N ASN A 223 15.66 11.83 35.88
CA ASN A 223 16.38 13.11 35.81
C ASN A 223 15.39 14.26 35.54
N GLU A 224 15.79 15.48 35.86
CA GLU A 224 15.11 16.68 35.37
C GLU A 224 14.98 16.63 33.85
N SER A 225 13.80 16.76 33.33
CA SER A 225 13.48 16.53 31.94
C SER A 225 12.44 17.52 31.42
N GLN A 226 12.35 17.66 30.11
CA GLN A 226 11.19 18.27 29.46
C GLN A 226 10.26 17.17 28.95
N LEU A 227 8.99 17.26 29.32
CA LEU A 227 7.90 16.47 28.76
C LEU A 227 7.35 17.22 27.57
N VAL A 228 7.39 16.57 26.42
CA VAL A 228 6.88 17.10 25.15
C VAL A 228 5.70 16.26 24.71
N MET A 229 4.53 16.86 24.53
CA MET A 229 3.33 16.20 24.01
C MET A 229 3.16 16.52 22.53
N VAL A 230 3.09 15.48 21.69
CA VAL A 230 2.90 15.62 20.24
C VAL A 230 1.56 15.10 19.79
N GLY A 231 1.00 15.70 18.74
CA GLY A 231 -0.35 15.48 18.21
C GLY A 231 -0.47 14.24 17.32
N CYS A 232 0.18 13.14 17.69
CA CYS A 232 -0.02 11.86 17.00
C CYS A 232 0.10 10.68 17.95
N GLY A 233 -0.56 9.57 17.63
CA GLY A 233 -0.57 8.39 18.49
C GLY A 233 -0.93 7.11 17.75
N SER A 234 -1.40 6.11 18.47
CA SER A 234 -1.69 4.78 17.93
C SER A 234 -2.79 4.77 16.86
N SER A 235 -3.77 5.68 16.88
CA SER A 235 -4.77 5.83 15.84
C SER A 235 -4.20 6.31 14.51
N HIS A 236 -3.04 7.00 14.56
CA HIS A 236 -2.28 7.41 13.38
C HIS A 236 -1.28 6.34 12.90
N GLY A 237 -1.28 5.15 13.53
CA GLY A 237 -0.33 4.08 13.22
C GLY A 237 1.07 4.29 13.80
N VAL A 238 1.23 5.22 14.75
CA VAL A 238 2.52 5.48 15.38
C VAL A 238 2.77 4.48 16.51
N THR A 239 3.93 3.81 16.46
CA THR A 239 4.40 2.82 17.44
C THR A 239 5.89 2.98 17.68
N ALA A 240 6.42 2.31 18.69
CA ALA A 240 7.88 2.11 18.78
C ALA A 240 8.41 1.43 17.50
N LEU A 241 9.66 1.67 17.17
CA LEU A 241 10.36 0.94 16.12
C LEU A 241 10.52 -0.53 16.50
N ASP A 242 10.80 -1.40 15.51
CA ASP A 242 10.93 -2.84 15.73
C ASP A 242 12.03 -3.20 16.75
N ASP A 243 13.02 -2.32 16.95
CA ASP A 243 14.07 -2.43 17.96
C ASP A 243 13.70 -1.77 19.31
N GLY A 244 12.46 -1.33 19.48
CA GLY A 244 11.95 -0.69 20.70
C GLY A 244 12.26 0.80 20.84
N ARG A 245 13.06 1.38 19.93
CA ARG A 245 13.38 2.82 19.99
C ARG A 245 12.17 3.68 19.64
N SER A 246 12.18 4.91 20.16
CA SER A 246 11.21 5.94 19.78
C SER A 246 11.36 6.32 18.30
N PRO A 247 10.28 6.53 17.56
CA PRO A 247 10.33 7.00 16.18
C PRO A 247 10.52 8.52 16.06
N PHE A 248 10.53 9.26 17.14
CA PHE A 248 10.51 10.73 17.15
C PHE A 248 11.89 11.36 17.18
N HIS A 249 12.09 12.39 16.35
CA HIS A 249 13.33 13.17 16.30
C HIS A 249 13.05 14.67 16.26
N PHE A 250 13.92 15.43 16.90
CA PHE A 250 13.96 16.89 16.79
C PHE A 250 15.42 17.35 16.71
N ALA A 251 15.72 18.26 15.77
CA ALA A 251 17.07 18.73 15.53
C ALA A 251 18.12 17.59 15.46
N GLN A 252 17.79 16.52 14.72
CA GLN A 252 18.61 15.31 14.53
C GLN A 252 18.83 14.47 15.81
N GLN A 253 18.16 14.80 16.91
CA GLN A 253 18.24 14.04 18.14
C GLN A 253 16.95 13.23 18.34
N ARG A 254 17.08 11.98 18.79
CA ARG A 254 15.94 11.13 19.12
C ARG A 254 15.35 11.55 20.46
N LEU A 255 14.05 11.79 20.48
CA LEU A 255 13.29 12.01 21.70
C LEU A 255 12.79 10.65 22.23
N SER A 256 12.92 10.39 23.52
CA SER A 256 12.43 9.14 24.13
C SER A 256 10.94 9.20 24.37
N MET A 257 10.23 8.10 24.11
CA MET A 257 8.83 7.98 24.54
C MET A 257 8.80 7.70 26.06
N LEU A 258 7.96 8.42 26.80
CA LEU A 258 7.73 8.17 28.22
C LEU A 258 7.02 6.83 28.43
N GLU A 259 6.05 6.55 27.56
CA GLU A 259 5.27 5.31 27.52
C GLU A 259 4.79 5.08 26.07
N ALA A 260 4.08 3.97 25.83
CA ALA A 260 3.51 3.69 24.52
C ALA A 260 2.57 4.82 24.07
N PRO A 261 2.50 5.13 22.75
CA PRO A 261 1.62 6.16 22.24
C PRO A 261 0.17 5.96 22.68
N HIS A 262 -0.48 7.02 23.14
CA HIS A 262 -1.93 7.05 23.36
C HIS A 262 -2.65 7.07 22.00
N MET A 263 -3.98 7.12 21.98
CA MET A 263 -4.72 7.10 20.72
C MET A 263 -4.35 8.29 19.80
N HIS A 264 -4.36 9.52 20.32
CA HIS A 264 -4.17 10.75 19.53
C HIS A 264 -2.93 11.55 19.91
N THR A 265 -2.22 11.18 20.97
CA THR A 265 -1.06 11.90 21.45
C THR A 265 0.05 10.93 21.88
N THR A 266 1.29 11.40 21.83
CA THR A 266 2.43 10.70 22.41
C THR A 266 3.16 11.61 23.36
N MET A 267 3.55 11.07 24.52
CA MET A 267 4.33 11.75 25.53
C MET A 267 5.81 11.43 25.34
N LEU A 268 6.62 12.43 25.04
CA LEU A 268 8.05 12.31 24.84
C LEU A 268 8.80 12.98 25.99
N VAL A 269 9.98 12.48 26.32
CA VAL A 269 10.87 13.07 27.31
C VAL A 269 12.24 13.33 26.70
N THR A 270 12.83 14.46 27.08
CA THR A 270 14.18 14.82 26.67
C THR A 270 14.89 15.63 27.76
N THR A 271 16.18 15.41 27.91
CA THR A 271 17.11 16.25 28.67
C THR A 271 17.99 17.10 27.77
N ASN A 272 17.86 16.90 26.44
CA ASN A 272 18.73 17.50 25.43
C ASN A 272 18.28 18.91 25.03
N GLN A 273 19.25 19.67 24.52
CA GLN A 273 19.02 20.96 23.85
C GLN A 273 19.46 20.87 22.39
N PRO A 274 18.74 21.49 21.45
CA PRO A 274 17.52 22.27 21.69
C PRO A 274 16.30 21.37 22.01
N CYS A 275 15.45 21.82 22.92
CA CYS A 275 14.16 21.20 23.22
C CYS A 275 13.07 21.77 22.31
N PRO A 276 12.13 20.97 21.78
CA PRO A 276 10.99 21.46 21.01
C PRO A 276 10.12 22.41 21.84
N ARG A 277 9.48 23.36 21.18
CA ARG A 277 8.51 24.31 21.77
C ARG A 277 7.12 24.06 21.20
N VAL A 278 6.09 24.53 21.87
CA VAL A 278 4.72 24.50 21.34
C VAL A 278 4.69 25.18 19.98
N GLY A 279 4.11 24.49 18.99
CA GLY A 279 4.05 24.92 17.59
C GLY A 279 5.22 24.48 16.73
N ASP A 280 6.27 23.89 17.29
CA ASP A 280 7.31 23.21 16.49
C ASP A 280 6.79 21.90 15.91
N TRP A 281 7.53 21.37 14.94
CA TRP A 281 7.27 20.07 14.32
C TRP A 281 8.36 19.08 14.70
N VAL A 282 7.93 17.87 15.09
CA VAL A 282 8.82 16.76 15.44
C VAL A 282 8.74 15.73 14.31
N ASP A 283 9.88 15.30 13.78
CA ASP A 283 9.94 14.28 12.74
C ASP A 283 9.54 12.92 13.29
N VAL A 284 8.78 12.15 12.48
CA VAL A 284 8.28 10.83 12.84
C VAL A 284 8.83 9.78 11.88
N GLN A 285 9.70 8.91 12.37
CA GLN A 285 10.30 7.81 11.60
C GLN A 285 9.37 6.59 11.59
N GLN A 286 8.38 6.58 10.69
CA GLN A 286 7.49 5.44 10.51
C GLN A 286 7.32 5.13 9.01
N PRO A 287 7.08 3.86 8.64
CA PRO A 287 6.74 3.52 7.27
C PRO A 287 5.41 4.18 6.86
N MET A 288 5.43 4.97 5.77
CA MET A 288 4.24 5.65 5.25
C MET A 288 3.06 4.70 4.99
N THR A 289 3.32 3.46 4.65
CA THR A 289 2.29 2.43 4.45
C THR A 289 1.59 1.97 5.73
N ARG A 290 2.06 2.40 6.91
CA ARG A 290 1.48 2.05 8.22
C ARG A 290 0.81 3.24 8.91
N VAL A 291 1.07 4.47 8.46
CA VAL A 291 0.57 5.68 9.12
C VAL A 291 -0.59 6.30 8.35
N THR A 292 -1.47 6.96 9.09
CA THR A 292 -2.60 7.74 8.55
C THR A 292 -2.49 9.17 9.09
N PRO A 293 -1.83 10.08 8.38
CA PRO A 293 -1.75 11.48 8.76
C PRO A 293 -3.13 12.17 8.69
N ASP A 294 -3.41 13.10 9.59
CA ASP A 294 -4.62 13.91 9.55
C ASP A 294 -4.61 14.89 8.36
N VAL A 295 -3.43 15.36 7.99
CA VAL A 295 -3.25 16.36 6.93
C VAL A 295 -2.12 15.94 6.00
N THR A 296 -2.37 16.02 4.69
CA THR A 296 -1.36 15.86 3.65
C THR A 296 -1.19 17.20 2.92
N VAL A 297 0.03 17.70 2.86
CA VAL A 297 0.38 18.94 2.17
C VAL A 297 1.25 18.62 0.96
N TRP A 298 0.85 19.05 -0.22
CA TRP A 298 1.62 18.96 -1.45
C TRP A 298 2.37 20.28 -1.70
N ARG A 299 3.67 20.22 -1.94
CA ARG A 299 4.53 21.38 -2.18
C ARG A 299 5.23 21.29 -3.54
#